data_7b3fdb00cf103e2413bcd1f269a7238d
#
_entry.id   7b3fdb00cf103e2413bcd1f269a7238d
#
_cell.length_a   1.000
_cell.length_b   1.000
_cell.length_c   1.000
_cell.angle_alpha   90.00
_cell.angle_beta   90.00
_cell.angle_gamma   90.00
#
_symmetry.space_group_name_H-M   'P 1'
#
loop_
_entity.id
_entity.type
_entity.pdbx_description
1 polymer ?
#
loop_
_entity_poly.entity_id
_entity_poly.type
_entity_poly.pdbx_seq_one_letter_code
_entity_poly.pdbx_strand_id
1 'polypeptide(L)'
;LYAARQDTSVKAVVLRVNSPGGTISAAESVYMAVNATAHQKPVVASVGGIAAAGGSFSLFPAARLSTTPGAPVGNVGVIGVRPAEDGAEERIVSGPDKIRGGTKDDFRRQVQSLQREFVGTVMFHRKDELTISRTQVAHAKVYIGGRAVQNGLADRIGSHHDAIAHAAARAGINRYSIASGYDLARTGAAASLAVASQNETNPSTLDADTVDRRRILALYGQPDTPGEVVTNATG
;
A
#
# COMPACT_ATOMS: atom_id res chain seq x y z
N LEU A 1 0.87 -6.36 -6.72
CA LEU A 1 1.54 -5.23 -7.41
C LEU A 1 2.51 -5.70 -8.48
N TYR A 2 3.34 -6.72 -8.23
CA TYR A 2 4.29 -7.22 -9.24
C TYR A 2 3.55 -7.66 -10.51
N ALA A 3 2.54 -8.52 -10.41
CA ALA A 3 1.75 -8.96 -11.57
C ALA A 3 1.09 -7.78 -12.30
N ALA A 4 0.59 -6.78 -11.57
CA ALA A 4 0.02 -5.58 -12.16
C ALA A 4 1.02 -4.75 -12.98
N ARG A 5 2.29 -4.76 -12.60
CA ARG A 5 3.34 -4.08 -13.37
C ARG A 5 3.63 -4.79 -14.69
N GLN A 6 3.66 -6.12 -14.67
CA GLN A 6 3.97 -6.95 -15.84
C GLN A 6 2.82 -7.02 -16.84
N ASP A 7 1.59 -6.94 -16.39
CA ASP A 7 0.41 -7.04 -17.25
C ASP A 7 0.15 -5.70 -17.97
N THR A 8 0.42 -5.67 -19.27
CA THR A 8 0.22 -4.47 -20.12
C THR A 8 -1.24 -4.07 -20.25
N SER A 9 -2.19 -4.96 -19.98
CA SER A 9 -3.61 -4.65 -19.95
C SER A 9 -4.01 -3.82 -18.72
N VAL A 10 -3.30 -3.93 -17.61
CA VAL A 10 -3.49 -3.11 -16.42
C VAL A 10 -2.95 -1.70 -16.67
N LYS A 11 -3.83 -0.72 -16.77
CA LYS A 11 -3.47 0.68 -17.08
C LYS A 11 -3.31 1.56 -15.84
N ALA A 12 -3.96 1.21 -14.74
CA ALA A 12 -3.84 1.90 -13.44
C ALA A 12 -4.11 0.93 -12.30
N VAL A 13 -3.69 1.32 -11.10
CA VAL A 13 -3.90 0.54 -9.86
C VAL A 13 -4.61 1.41 -8.83
N VAL A 14 -5.65 0.87 -8.21
CA VAL A 14 -6.30 1.47 -7.05
C VAL A 14 -6.04 0.61 -5.82
N LEU A 15 -5.42 1.20 -4.81
CA LEU A 15 -5.17 0.57 -3.51
C LEU A 15 -6.30 0.93 -2.56
N ARG A 16 -7.17 -0.02 -2.23
CA ARG A 16 -8.14 0.17 -1.14
C ARG A 16 -7.46 -0.18 0.18
N VAL A 17 -7.44 0.77 1.10
CA VAL A 17 -6.67 0.65 2.34
C VAL A 17 -7.58 0.72 3.56
N ASN A 18 -7.38 -0.26 4.44
CA ASN A 18 -7.92 -0.30 5.78
C ASN A 18 -6.85 -0.97 6.68
N SER A 19 -5.89 -0.18 7.17
CA SER A 19 -4.74 -0.70 7.91
C SER A 19 -4.32 0.24 9.04
N PRO A 20 -4.28 -0.23 10.28
CA PRO A 20 -3.75 0.54 11.41
C PRO A 20 -2.22 0.56 11.44
N GLY A 21 -1.55 -0.12 10.53
CA GLY A 21 -0.11 -0.31 10.48
C GLY A 21 0.28 -1.78 10.64
N GLY A 22 1.50 -2.02 11.10
CA GLY A 22 2.06 -3.36 11.26
C GLY A 22 3.55 -3.28 11.56
N THR A 23 4.29 -4.34 11.25
CA THR A 23 5.74 -4.33 11.39
C THR A 23 6.37 -3.37 10.37
N ILE A 24 7.52 -2.80 10.73
CA ILE A 24 8.27 -1.89 9.86
C ILE A 24 8.60 -2.56 8.54
N SER A 25 9.14 -3.78 8.58
CA SER A 25 9.50 -4.54 7.38
C SER A 25 8.32 -4.82 6.45
N ALA A 26 7.13 -5.08 6.98
CA ALA A 26 5.93 -5.25 6.16
C ALA A 26 5.53 -3.92 5.50
N ALA A 27 5.54 -2.82 6.25
CA ALA A 27 5.23 -1.48 5.72
C ALA A 27 6.21 -1.06 4.62
N GLU A 28 7.52 -1.29 4.83
CA GLU A 28 8.56 -1.01 3.82
C GLU A 28 8.40 -1.87 2.57
N SER A 29 8.10 -3.16 2.73
CA SER A 29 7.85 -4.06 1.59
C SER A 29 6.69 -3.58 0.73
N VAL A 30 5.59 -3.15 1.35
CA VAL A 30 4.45 -2.57 0.62
C VAL A 30 4.83 -1.23 0.00
N TYR A 31 5.51 -0.35 0.73
CA TYR A 31 6.01 0.92 0.23
C TYR A 31 6.86 0.73 -1.04
N MET A 32 7.86 -0.15 -1.00
CA MET A 32 8.72 -0.43 -2.15
C MET A 32 7.91 -0.94 -3.34
N ALA A 33 6.93 -1.83 -3.12
CA ALA A 33 6.08 -2.35 -4.17
C ALA A 33 5.17 -1.26 -4.78
N VAL A 34 4.59 -0.38 -3.94
CA VAL A 34 3.80 0.77 -4.40
C VAL A 34 4.66 1.74 -5.18
N ASN A 35 5.82 2.10 -4.65
CA ASN A 35 6.75 3.03 -5.28
C ASN A 35 7.20 2.52 -6.66
N ALA A 36 7.63 1.26 -6.74
CA ALA A 36 8.02 0.63 -8.01
C ALA A 36 6.87 0.57 -9.02
N THR A 37 5.61 0.44 -8.56
CA THR A 37 4.44 0.44 -9.43
C THR A 37 4.12 1.86 -9.91
N ALA A 38 4.21 2.84 -9.01
CA ALA A 38 3.92 4.25 -9.31
C ALA A 38 4.85 4.87 -10.36
N HIS A 39 6.07 4.34 -10.51
CA HIS A 39 7.00 4.74 -11.58
C HIS A 39 6.57 4.23 -12.97
N GLN A 40 5.70 3.25 -13.06
CA GLN A 40 5.31 2.64 -14.34
C GLN A 40 3.85 2.90 -14.70
N LYS A 41 2.97 2.98 -13.69
CA LYS A 41 1.52 3.10 -13.87
C LYS A 41 0.94 4.02 -12.81
N PRO A 42 -0.13 4.78 -13.10
CA PRO A 42 -0.85 5.53 -12.07
C PRO A 42 -1.30 4.61 -10.93
N VAL A 43 -0.91 4.96 -9.70
CA VAL A 43 -1.38 4.33 -8.47
C VAL A 43 -2.18 5.36 -7.69
N VAL A 44 -3.40 5.04 -7.33
CA VAL A 44 -4.29 5.88 -6.51
C VAL A 44 -4.64 5.10 -5.24
N ALA A 45 -4.47 5.72 -4.09
CA ALA A 45 -4.87 5.14 -2.81
C ALA A 45 -6.27 5.63 -2.40
N SER A 46 -7.08 4.71 -1.86
CA SER A 46 -8.42 4.97 -1.33
C SER A 46 -8.52 4.45 0.10
N VAL A 47 -8.60 5.35 1.07
CA VAL A 47 -8.73 5.03 2.48
C VAL A 47 -10.21 5.04 2.85
N GLY A 48 -10.80 3.85 2.98
CA GLY A 48 -12.22 3.69 3.36
C GLY A 48 -12.44 3.47 4.86
N GLY A 49 -11.45 2.91 5.55
CA GLY A 49 -11.46 2.67 6.99
C GLY A 49 -10.38 3.50 7.67
N ILE A 50 -9.21 2.93 7.88
CA ILE A 50 -8.07 3.58 8.52
C ILE A 50 -6.80 3.43 7.66
N ALA A 51 -5.95 4.46 7.67
CA ALA A 51 -4.58 4.38 7.22
C ALA A 51 -3.68 5.04 8.28
N ALA A 52 -3.12 4.25 9.18
CA ALA A 52 -2.28 4.75 10.26
C ALA A 52 -0.93 4.04 10.30
N ALA A 53 0.08 4.70 10.84
CA ALA A 53 1.45 4.20 10.97
C ALA A 53 1.98 3.60 9.64
N GLY A 54 2.37 2.31 9.63
CA GLY A 54 2.78 1.60 8.43
C GLY A 54 1.74 1.60 7.30
N GLY A 55 0.44 1.64 7.64
CA GLY A 55 -0.65 1.77 6.67
C GLY A 55 -0.63 3.11 5.93
N SER A 56 -0.32 4.23 6.60
CA SER A 56 -0.09 5.52 5.95
C SER A 56 1.22 5.54 5.16
N PHE A 57 2.30 5.03 5.77
CA PHE A 57 3.63 5.03 5.18
C PHE A 57 3.67 4.40 3.80
N SER A 58 3.04 3.24 3.67
CA SER A 58 3.04 2.48 2.41
C SER A 58 2.30 3.16 1.26
N LEU A 59 1.48 4.19 1.53
CA LEU A 59 0.67 4.86 0.52
C LEU A 59 1.30 6.13 -0.06
N PHE A 60 2.29 6.72 0.61
CA PHE A 60 2.85 7.99 0.17
C PHE A 60 3.44 8.01 -1.25
N PRO A 61 3.93 6.89 -1.83
CA PRO A 61 4.32 6.88 -3.23
C PRO A 61 3.15 6.91 -4.23
N ALA A 62 1.89 6.73 -3.77
CA ALA A 62 0.75 6.84 -4.66
C ALA A 62 0.60 8.26 -5.22
N ALA A 63 0.23 8.35 -6.49
CA ALA A 63 0.06 9.64 -7.17
C ALA A 63 -1.10 10.49 -6.61
N ARG A 64 -2.02 9.85 -5.89
CA ARG A 64 -3.14 10.49 -5.20
C ARG A 64 -3.63 9.62 -4.05
N LEU A 65 -3.93 10.25 -2.93
CA LEU A 65 -4.51 9.63 -1.75
C LEU A 65 -5.88 10.25 -1.45
N SER A 66 -6.94 9.47 -1.67
CA SER A 66 -8.31 9.84 -1.31
C SER A 66 -8.70 9.20 0.02
N THR A 67 -9.48 9.90 0.84
CA THR A 67 -9.95 9.39 2.13
C THR A 67 -11.42 9.74 2.34
N THR A 68 -12.16 8.89 3.08
CA THR A 68 -13.50 9.25 3.54
C THR A 68 -13.42 10.30 4.66
N PRO A 69 -14.48 11.11 4.90
CA PRO A 69 -14.42 12.20 5.89
C PRO A 69 -14.01 11.75 7.30
N GLY A 70 -14.48 10.58 7.74
CA GLY A 70 -14.25 10.06 9.09
C GLY A 70 -13.05 9.12 9.22
N ALA A 71 -12.37 8.75 8.12
CA ALA A 71 -11.28 7.79 8.20
C ALA A 71 -10.06 8.38 8.92
N PRO A 72 -9.48 7.69 9.92
CA PRO A 72 -8.24 8.08 10.56
C PRO A 72 -7.04 7.93 9.59
N VAL A 73 -6.22 8.96 9.48
CA VAL A 73 -5.01 8.98 8.63
C VAL A 73 -3.84 9.60 9.41
N GLY A 74 -2.63 9.11 9.18
CA GLY A 74 -1.42 9.65 9.79
C GLY A 74 -0.76 8.68 10.77
N ASN A 75 -0.58 9.08 12.03
CA ASN A 75 0.17 8.31 13.03
C ASN A 75 1.59 7.93 12.56
N VAL A 76 2.29 8.90 11.95
CA VAL A 76 3.63 8.72 11.38
C VAL A 76 4.65 8.54 12.49
N GLY A 77 4.86 7.32 12.92
CA GLY A 77 5.71 7.02 14.05
C GLY A 77 6.06 5.54 14.18
N VAL A 78 6.97 5.24 15.09
CA VAL A 78 7.51 3.91 15.34
C VAL A 78 7.40 3.59 16.82
N ILE A 79 7.00 2.36 17.14
CA ILE A 79 7.03 1.80 18.49
C ILE A 79 8.11 0.72 18.52
N GLY A 80 9.07 0.86 19.44
CA GLY A 80 10.04 -0.18 19.76
C GLY A 80 9.66 -0.90 21.04
N VAL A 81 9.64 -2.21 21.03
CA VAL A 81 9.45 -3.04 22.23
C VAL A 81 10.75 -3.74 22.56
N ARG A 82 11.24 -3.54 23.78
CA ARG A 82 12.39 -4.24 24.32
C ARG A 82 11.91 -5.35 25.25
N PRO A 83 12.46 -6.58 25.14
CA PRO A 83 12.08 -7.65 26.06
C PRO A 83 12.31 -7.26 27.53
N ALA A 84 11.34 -7.56 28.38
CA ALA A 84 11.44 -7.36 29.83
C ALA A 84 12.44 -8.33 30.46
N GLU A 85 12.81 -8.06 31.71
CA GLU A 85 13.57 -9.02 32.54
C GLU A 85 12.56 -10.01 33.14
N ASP A 86 12.52 -11.22 32.58
CA ASP A 86 11.84 -12.34 33.23
C ASP A 86 12.83 -13.03 34.17
N GLY A 87 12.65 -12.82 35.48
CA GLY A 87 13.56 -13.28 36.50
C GLY A 87 13.46 -14.74 36.91
N ALA A 88 12.82 -15.62 36.14
CA ALA A 88 12.44 -16.96 36.60
C ALA A 88 13.27 -18.12 36.03
N GLU A 89 14.11 -17.91 35.02
CA GLU A 89 14.89 -18.99 34.41
C GLU A 89 16.37 -18.60 34.25
N GLU A 90 17.27 -19.49 34.66
CA GLU A 90 18.69 -19.39 34.32
C GLU A 90 18.87 -19.70 32.81
N ARG A 91 19.33 -18.71 32.06
CA ARG A 91 19.56 -18.85 30.61
C ARG A 91 21.05 -18.75 30.30
N ILE A 92 21.58 -19.77 29.67
CA ILE A 92 22.95 -19.76 29.14
C ILE A 92 22.89 -19.12 27.75
N VAL A 93 23.65 -18.01 27.56
CA VAL A 93 23.62 -17.22 26.32
C VAL A 93 25.01 -17.09 25.73
N SER A 94 25.09 -16.98 24.41
CA SER A 94 26.35 -16.81 23.67
C SER A 94 26.94 -15.39 23.76
N GLY A 95 26.18 -14.42 24.27
CA GLY A 95 26.61 -13.04 24.42
C GLY A 95 25.63 -12.21 25.24
N PRO A 96 26.09 -11.10 25.87
CA PRO A 96 25.34 -10.35 26.89
C PRO A 96 24.02 -9.78 26.35
N ASP A 97 23.96 -9.46 25.08
CA ASP A 97 22.77 -8.84 24.47
C ASP A 97 21.85 -9.85 23.78
N LYS A 98 22.14 -11.17 23.82
CA LYS A 98 21.39 -12.19 23.06
C LYS A 98 19.92 -12.25 23.43
N ILE A 99 19.56 -12.01 24.69
CA ILE A 99 18.16 -12.06 25.17
C ILE A 99 17.45 -10.74 24.85
N ARG A 100 18.12 -9.61 25.04
CA ARG A 100 17.52 -8.27 25.01
C ARG A 100 17.79 -7.50 23.72
N GLY A 101 18.74 -7.94 22.90
CA GLY A 101 19.10 -7.30 21.64
C GLY A 101 19.85 -5.98 21.79
N GLY A 102 20.28 -5.63 23.02
CA GLY A 102 21.02 -4.40 23.30
C GLY A 102 20.53 -3.64 24.53
N THR A 103 21.16 -2.50 24.80
CA THR A 103 20.80 -1.61 25.91
C THR A 103 19.54 -0.81 25.60
N LYS A 104 18.94 -0.19 26.62
CA LYS A 104 17.80 0.73 26.45
C LYS A 104 18.15 1.89 25.50
N ASP A 105 19.40 2.36 25.53
CA ASP A 105 19.84 3.45 24.68
C ASP A 105 20.06 3.02 23.24
N ASP A 106 20.46 1.76 23.00
CA ASP A 106 20.50 1.19 21.65
C ASP A 106 19.09 1.16 21.03
N PHE A 107 18.12 0.66 21.76
CA PHE A 107 16.73 0.65 21.31
C PHE A 107 16.20 2.07 21.06
N ARG A 108 16.50 3.02 21.94
CA ARG A 108 16.10 4.42 21.74
C ARG A 108 16.69 4.99 20.46
N ARG A 109 17.98 4.76 20.20
CA ARG A 109 18.65 5.22 18.97
C ARG A 109 18.04 4.60 17.72
N GLN A 110 17.73 3.30 17.77
CA GLN A 110 17.08 2.60 16.65
C GLN A 110 15.69 3.19 16.34
N VAL A 111 14.84 3.35 17.36
CA VAL A 111 13.50 3.96 17.21
C VAL A 111 13.59 5.38 16.64
N GLN A 112 14.55 6.18 17.14
CA GLN A 112 14.75 7.54 16.62
C GLN A 112 15.26 7.56 15.18
N SER A 113 16.11 6.59 14.78
CA SER A 113 16.55 6.48 13.40
C SER A 113 15.39 6.16 12.48
N LEU A 114 14.63 5.12 12.80
CA LEU A 114 13.45 4.72 12.04
C LEU A 114 12.39 5.83 11.97
N GLN A 115 12.19 6.58 13.05
CA GLN A 115 11.29 7.74 13.04
C GLN A 115 11.77 8.83 12.07
N ARG A 116 13.08 9.12 12.06
CA ARG A 116 13.65 10.11 11.12
C ARG A 116 13.45 9.70 9.67
N GLU A 117 13.63 8.43 9.36
CA GLU A 117 13.41 7.85 8.04
C GLU A 117 11.92 7.92 7.64
N PHE A 118 11.04 7.53 8.55
CA PHE A 118 9.59 7.57 8.32
C PHE A 118 9.10 9.00 8.06
N VAL A 119 9.49 9.95 8.92
CA VAL A 119 9.16 11.37 8.72
C VAL A 119 9.82 11.92 7.45
N GLY A 120 11.06 11.50 7.17
CA GLY A 120 11.78 11.85 5.94
C GLY A 120 11.01 11.43 4.68
N THR A 121 10.49 10.22 4.68
CA THR A 121 9.67 9.68 3.57
C THR A 121 8.38 10.50 3.35
N VAL A 122 7.68 10.85 4.44
CA VAL A 122 6.50 11.72 4.34
C VAL A 122 6.89 13.08 3.74
N MET A 123 7.94 13.69 4.26
CA MET A 123 8.43 14.98 3.76
C MET A 123 8.87 14.90 2.30
N PHE A 124 9.43 13.79 1.86
CA PHE A 124 9.83 13.58 0.47
C PHE A 124 8.65 13.50 -0.48
N HIS A 125 7.64 12.71 -0.14
CA HIS A 125 6.49 12.48 -1.01
C HIS A 125 5.41 13.56 -0.92
N ARG A 126 5.35 14.29 0.20
CA ARG A 126 4.24 15.22 0.49
C ARG A 126 4.69 16.67 0.70
N LYS A 127 5.95 17.02 0.42
CA LYS A 127 6.55 18.34 0.70
C LYS A 127 5.73 19.51 0.15
N ASP A 128 5.15 19.35 -1.03
CA ASP A 128 4.42 20.40 -1.74
C ASP A 128 2.96 20.51 -1.29
N GLU A 129 2.42 19.48 -0.64
CA GLU A 129 1.05 19.42 -0.15
C GLU A 129 0.94 19.68 1.35
N LEU A 130 2.02 19.42 2.12
CA LEU A 130 1.99 19.56 3.58
C LEU A 130 1.83 21.01 4.01
N THR A 131 0.83 21.26 4.85
CA THR A 131 0.61 22.55 5.56
C THR A 131 1.11 22.52 7.00
N ILE A 132 1.57 21.36 7.47
CA ILE A 132 2.13 21.17 8.81
C ILE A 132 3.65 20.95 8.73
N SER A 133 4.34 21.39 9.78
CA SER A 133 5.80 21.28 9.86
C SER A 133 6.27 19.84 10.05
N ARG A 134 7.55 19.58 9.72
CA ARG A 134 8.24 18.31 10.01
C ARG A 134 8.08 17.88 11.48
N THR A 135 8.18 18.83 12.41
CA THR A 135 7.99 18.56 13.85
C THR A 135 6.57 18.09 14.16
N GLN A 136 5.57 18.73 13.55
CA GLN A 136 4.16 18.33 13.71
C GLN A 136 3.88 16.94 13.13
N VAL A 137 4.49 16.58 12.00
CA VAL A 137 4.44 15.22 11.44
C VAL A 137 5.08 14.23 12.43
N ALA A 138 6.25 14.57 12.98
CA ALA A 138 6.98 13.73 13.94
C ALA A 138 6.26 13.50 15.28
N HIS A 139 5.23 14.30 15.62
CA HIS A 139 4.36 14.04 16.76
C HIS A 139 3.46 12.81 16.59
N ALA A 140 3.45 12.18 15.43
CA ALA A 140 2.73 10.96 15.13
C ALA A 140 1.22 11.03 15.47
N LYS A 141 0.59 12.20 15.27
CA LYS A 141 -0.84 12.35 15.51
C LYS A 141 -1.67 11.64 14.45
N VAL A 142 -2.83 11.15 14.86
CA VAL A 142 -3.88 10.69 13.95
C VAL A 142 -4.79 11.87 13.61
N TYR A 143 -5.16 11.98 12.34
CA TYR A 143 -6.10 12.98 11.86
C TYR A 143 -7.27 12.31 11.16
N ILE A 144 -8.51 12.76 11.40
CA ILE A 144 -9.66 12.32 10.58
C ILE A 144 -9.58 12.92 9.18
N GLY A 145 -10.20 12.26 8.19
CA GLY A 145 -10.02 12.51 6.76
C GLY A 145 -10.03 13.97 6.34
N GLY A 146 -11.03 14.75 6.76
CA GLY A 146 -11.07 16.18 6.45
C GLY A 146 -9.86 16.95 6.97
N ARG A 147 -9.38 16.62 8.18
CA ARG A 147 -8.19 17.25 8.76
C ARG A 147 -6.89 16.72 8.11
N ALA A 148 -6.88 15.46 7.71
CA ALA A 148 -5.75 14.89 6.98
C ALA A 148 -5.56 15.59 5.62
N VAL A 149 -6.65 15.92 4.93
CA VAL A 149 -6.61 16.70 3.68
C VAL A 149 -6.12 18.13 3.95
N GLN A 150 -6.65 18.81 4.97
CA GLN A 150 -6.19 20.14 5.34
C GLN A 150 -4.70 20.19 5.69
N ASN A 151 -4.18 19.13 6.31
CA ASN A 151 -2.77 19.03 6.70
C ASN A 151 -1.87 18.56 5.53
N GLY A 152 -2.43 18.20 4.39
CA GLY A 152 -1.70 17.69 3.24
C GLY A 152 -1.24 16.24 3.35
N LEU A 153 -1.73 15.49 4.35
CA LEU A 153 -1.45 14.05 4.49
C LEU A 153 -2.30 13.18 3.55
N ALA A 154 -3.43 13.72 3.09
CA ALA A 154 -4.24 13.18 2.01
C ALA A 154 -4.57 14.30 1.02
N ASP A 155 -4.98 13.93 -0.20
CA ASP A 155 -5.21 14.92 -1.28
C ASP A 155 -6.65 15.39 -1.35
N ARG A 156 -7.59 14.52 -1.01
CA ARG A 156 -9.02 14.83 -1.12
C ARG A 156 -9.91 13.93 -0.31
N ILE A 157 -11.11 14.41 -0.03
CA ILE A 157 -12.23 13.57 0.37
C ILE A 157 -12.80 12.90 -0.87
N GLY A 158 -13.06 11.61 -0.79
CA GLY A 158 -13.67 10.84 -1.87
C GLY A 158 -13.91 9.39 -1.51
N SER A 159 -14.82 8.78 -2.22
CA SER A 159 -15.16 7.36 -2.12
C SER A 159 -14.14 6.50 -2.88
N HIS A 160 -14.27 5.19 -2.72
CA HIS A 160 -13.50 4.23 -3.54
C HIS A 160 -13.82 4.36 -5.03
N HIS A 161 -15.09 4.63 -5.36
CA HIS A 161 -15.51 4.86 -6.75
C HIS A 161 -14.84 6.10 -7.35
N ASP A 162 -14.74 7.20 -6.60
CA ASP A 162 -14.01 8.39 -7.03
C ASP A 162 -12.52 8.11 -7.28
N ALA A 163 -11.92 7.23 -6.47
CA ALA A 163 -10.54 6.83 -6.66
C ALA A 163 -10.33 6.04 -7.96
N ILE A 164 -11.28 5.16 -8.33
CA ILE A 164 -11.27 4.42 -9.59
C ILE A 164 -11.42 5.38 -10.78
N ALA A 165 -12.40 6.27 -10.74
CA ALA A 165 -12.59 7.28 -11.79
C ALA A 165 -11.34 8.15 -11.97
N HIS A 166 -10.71 8.54 -10.87
CA HIS A 166 -9.47 9.32 -10.90
C HIS A 166 -8.29 8.52 -11.49
N ALA A 167 -8.17 7.23 -11.16
CA ALA A 167 -7.14 6.36 -11.72
C ALA A 167 -7.32 6.19 -13.24
N ALA A 168 -8.57 6.02 -13.72
CA ALA A 168 -8.91 5.97 -15.13
C ALA A 168 -8.49 7.25 -15.86
N ALA A 169 -8.85 8.41 -15.29
CA ALA A 169 -8.50 9.72 -15.86
C ALA A 169 -6.98 9.91 -15.96
N ARG A 170 -6.22 9.51 -14.93
CA ARG A 170 -4.75 9.58 -14.95
C ARG A 170 -4.11 8.62 -15.95
N ALA A 171 -4.75 7.51 -16.23
CA ALA A 171 -4.33 6.56 -17.27
C ALA A 171 -4.78 6.97 -18.68
N GLY A 172 -5.56 8.02 -18.83
CA GLY A 172 -6.10 8.49 -20.12
C GLY A 172 -7.09 7.52 -20.75
N ILE A 173 -7.87 6.77 -19.94
CA ILE A 173 -8.81 5.75 -20.42
C ILE A 173 -10.23 6.08 -19.98
N ASN A 174 -11.18 5.93 -20.92
CA ASN A 174 -12.62 6.17 -20.70
C ASN A 174 -13.42 4.87 -20.61
N ARG A 175 -12.91 3.79 -21.19
CA ARG A 175 -13.49 2.46 -21.13
C ARG A 175 -12.52 1.51 -20.46
N TYR A 176 -12.95 0.81 -19.44
CA TYR A 176 -12.14 -0.11 -18.67
C TYR A 176 -13.00 -1.13 -17.93
N SER A 177 -12.44 -2.26 -17.62
CA SER A 177 -12.97 -3.21 -16.64
C SER A 177 -12.16 -3.10 -15.34
N ILE A 178 -12.82 -3.41 -14.22
CA ILE A 178 -12.16 -3.48 -12.91
C ILE A 178 -11.79 -4.94 -12.68
N ALA A 179 -10.52 -5.21 -12.42
CA ALA A 179 -10.03 -6.52 -12.04
C ALA A 179 -9.64 -6.54 -10.57
N SER A 180 -9.94 -7.63 -9.89
CA SER A 180 -9.43 -7.86 -8.54
C SER A 180 -7.95 -8.23 -8.57
N GLY A 181 -7.15 -7.64 -7.68
CA GLY A 181 -5.74 -8.00 -7.55
C GLY A 181 -5.52 -9.45 -7.11
N TYR A 182 -6.49 -10.02 -6.41
CA TYR A 182 -6.48 -11.42 -6.04
C TYR A 182 -6.64 -12.34 -7.27
N ASP A 183 -7.58 -12.02 -8.16
CA ASP A 183 -7.80 -12.79 -9.38
C ASP A 183 -6.61 -12.68 -10.33
N LEU A 184 -6.02 -11.49 -10.44
CA LEU A 184 -4.81 -11.30 -11.24
C LEU A 184 -3.62 -12.10 -10.68
N ALA A 185 -3.46 -12.15 -9.36
CA ALA A 185 -2.41 -12.95 -8.74
C ALA A 185 -2.61 -14.45 -8.97
N ARG A 186 -3.85 -14.94 -8.91
CA ARG A 186 -4.19 -16.34 -9.19
C ARG A 186 -3.95 -16.72 -10.65
N THR A 187 -4.41 -15.89 -11.58
CA THR A 187 -4.21 -16.15 -13.02
C THR A 187 -2.74 -16.04 -13.40
N GLY A 188 -1.99 -15.09 -12.85
CA GLY A 188 -0.55 -14.96 -13.05
C GLY A 188 0.23 -16.15 -12.48
N ALA A 189 -0.13 -16.63 -11.30
CA ALA A 189 0.46 -17.84 -10.72
C ALA A 189 0.12 -19.10 -11.54
N ALA A 190 -1.14 -19.24 -11.99
CA ALA A 190 -1.57 -20.35 -12.84
C ALA A 190 -0.87 -20.31 -14.21
N ALA A 191 -0.70 -19.13 -14.81
CA ALA A 191 0.04 -18.97 -16.06
C ALA A 191 1.52 -19.32 -15.87
N SER A 192 2.15 -18.94 -14.76
CA SER A 192 3.53 -19.32 -14.46
C SER A 192 3.70 -20.82 -14.26
N LEU A 193 2.74 -21.47 -13.61
CA LEU A 193 2.72 -22.94 -13.46
C LEU A 193 2.45 -23.64 -14.79
N ALA A 194 1.56 -23.10 -15.63
CA ALA A 194 1.28 -23.63 -16.96
C ALA A 194 2.48 -23.51 -17.90
N VAL A 195 3.23 -22.40 -17.87
CA VAL A 195 4.47 -22.25 -18.63
C VAL A 195 5.55 -23.21 -18.15
N ALA A 196 5.62 -23.49 -16.85
CA ALA A 196 6.55 -24.49 -16.31
C ALA A 196 6.18 -25.94 -16.72
N SER A 197 4.89 -26.22 -16.96
CA SER A 197 4.41 -27.53 -17.42
C SER A 197 4.35 -27.69 -18.95
N GLN A 198 4.49 -26.62 -19.73
CA GLN A 198 4.37 -26.62 -21.19
C GLN A 198 5.73 -26.53 -21.91
N ASN A 199 6.76 -27.15 -21.39
CA ASN A 199 7.97 -27.36 -22.18
C ASN A 199 7.83 -28.55 -23.17
N GLU A 200 6.61 -29.05 -23.37
CA GLU A 200 6.28 -30.01 -24.44
C GLU A 200 4.91 -29.65 -25.05
N THR A 201 4.94 -29.39 -26.35
CA THR A 201 3.86 -29.32 -27.36
C THR A 201 3.34 -27.93 -27.75
N ASN A 202 3.66 -27.61 -28.94
CA ASN A 202 3.15 -26.80 -30.08
C ASN A 202 1.89 -25.90 -29.87
N PRO A 203 1.94 -24.61 -30.30
CA PRO A 203 0.79 -23.71 -30.25
C PRO A 203 0.01 -23.72 -31.55
N SER A 204 -1.27 -24.02 -31.47
CA SER A 204 -2.21 -23.68 -32.55
C SER A 204 -3.43 -22.97 -31.97
N THR A 205 -3.63 -21.75 -32.47
CA THR A 205 -4.89 -20.98 -32.57
C THR A 205 -5.61 -20.62 -31.28
N LEU A 206 -5.40 -19.39 -30.83
CA LEU A 206 -6.38 -18.62 -30.05
C LEU A 206 -6.86 -17.47 -30.91
N ASP A 207 -8.13 -17.55 -31.28
CA ASP A 207 -8.89 -16.56 -32.02
C ASP A 207 -8.99 -15.27 -31.19
N ALA A 208 -8.60 -14.15 -31.80
CA ALA A 208 -8.55 -12.86 -31.15
C ALA A 208 -9.87 -12.12 -31.41
N ASP A 209 -10.84 -12.31 -30.54
CA ASP A 209 -12.00 -11.43 -30.54
C ASP A 209 -11.70 -10.21 -29.65
N THR A 210 -11.80 -9.03 -30.26
CA THR A 210 -11.36 -7.72 -29.77
C THR A 210 -12.23 -7.20 -28.63
N VAL A 211 -12.01 -7.66 -27.42
CA VAL A 211 -12.48 -7.00 -26.20
C VAL A 211 -11.44 -5.99 -25.76
N ASP A 212 -11.84 -4.73 -25.61
CA ASP A 212 -10.98 -3.66 -25.09
C ASP A 212 -10.47 -4.03 -23.69
N ARG A 213 -9.26 -4.59 -23.61
CA ARG A 213 -8.68 -5.22 -22.42
C ARG A 213 -8.00 -4.23 -21.45
N ARG A 214 -8.42 -2.97 -21.43
CA ARG A 214 -7.91 -1.99 -20.48
C ARG A 214 -8.48 -2.26 -19.08
N ARG A 215 -7.64 -2.47 -18.11
CA ARG A 215 -8.03 -2.84 -16.75
C ARG A 215 -7.54 -1.83 -15.72
N ILE A 216 -8.39 -1.55 -14.75
CA ILE A 216 -7.98 -0.93 -13.48
C ILE A 216 -7.97 -2.02 -12.42
N LEU A 217 -6.83 -2.18 -11.76
CA LEU A 217 -6.68 -3.14 -10.68
C LEU A 217 -7.08 -2.49 -9.36
N ALA A 218 -8.12 -3.04 -8.72
CA ALA A 218 -8.48 -2.70 -7.35
C ALA A 218 -7.86 -3.73 -6.40
N LEU A 219 -6.97 -3.27 -5.52
CA LEU A 219 -6.33 -4.09 -4.49
C LEU A 219 -6.99 -3.83 -3.14
N TYR A 220 -7.47 -4.87 -2.49
CA TYR A 220 -8.11 -4.84 -1.18
C TYR A 220 -7.14 -5.33 -0.11
N GLY A 221 -7.01 -4.60 1.00
CA GLY A 221 -6.07 -4.89 2.08
C GLY A 221 -6.57 -5.89 3.14
N GLN A 222 -7.75 -6.52 2.97
CA GLN A 222 -8.24 -7.64 3.81
C GLN A 222 -9.24 -8.49 3.02
N PRO A 223 -9.24 -9.83 3.16
CA PRO A 223 -10.15 -10.72 2.45
C PRO A 223 -11.42 -10.99 3.26
N ASP A 224 -12.26 -9.98 3.47
CA ASP A 224 -13.57 -10.21 4.08
C ASP A 224 -14.68 -9.61 3.22
N THR A 225 -14.85 -10.15 2.01
CA THR A 225 -16.14 -10.28 1.30
C THR A 225 -15.93 -10.79 -0.13
N PRO A 226 -16.74 -11.71 -0.64
CA PRO A 226 -16.70 -12.16 -2.04
C PRO A 226 -17.05 -11.00 -2.96
N GLY A 227 -16.30 -10.88 -4.05
CA GLY A 227 -16.28 -9.77 -4.97
C GLY A 227 -17.65 -9.32 -5.49
N GLU A 228 -17.89 -8.04 -5.34
CA GLU A 228 -18.95 -7.34 -6.07
C GLU A 228 -18.39 -6.95 -7.45
N VAL A 229 -18.91 -7.61 -8.47
CA VAL A 229 -18.64 -7.25 -9.87
C VAL A 229 -19.53 -6.08 -10.23
N VAL A 230 -18.98 -4.87 -10.22
CA VAL A 230 -19.70 -3.71 -10.77
C VAL A 230 -19.49 -3.67 -12.27
N THR A 231 -20.45 -4.18 -13.03
CA THR A 231 -20.55 -3.96 -14.45
C THR A 231 -21.28 -2.66 -14.70
N ASN A 232 -20.60 -1.62 -15.18
CA ASN A 232 -21.28 -0.48 -15.77
C ASN A 232 -21.73 -0.86 -17.19
N ALA A 233 -22.92 -1.41 -17.30
CA ALA A 233 -23.67 -1.43 -18.55
C ALA A 233 -24.42 -0.10 -18.65
N THR A 234 -23.96 0.78 -19.49
CA THR A 234 -24.76 1.91 -19.97
C THR A 234 -25.04 1.70 -21.45
N GLY A 235 -26.32 1.62 -21.73
CA GLY A 235 -26.86 1.66 -23.07
C GLY A 235 -26.62 3.01 -23.77
#